data_1263e017ffffe201c1e182b09a81073b
#
_entry.id   1263e017ffffe201c1e182b09a81073b
#
_cell.length_a   1.000
_cell.length_b   1.000
_cell.length_c   1.000
_cell.angle_alpha   90.00
_cell.angle_beta   90.00
_cell.angle_gamma   90.00
#
_symmetry.space_group_name_H-M   'P 1'
#
loop_
_entity.id
_entity.type
_entity.pdbx_description
1 polymer ?
#
loop_
_entity_poly.entity_id
_entity_poly.type
_entity_poly.pdbx_seq_one_letter_code
_entity_poly.pdbx_strand_id
1 'polypeptide(L)'
;MNGAILFGLLVLLMLTGMPISIALGLTVLTFIFGFTNVPVQSVALKLFTGLENFEIMAIPFFILAGNFLTHGGVAKRMITFATSLIGHWYGGLGLAAVLACALFAALSGSSPACVVAIGSILMPAMVKAGFPPRFGAGVITTSGALGILIPPSIVMVMYSVSTNTSVGALFIAGVVPGLVLATMLGGTTWWRARKNDYPRQPRASWGTRFKAFRECIWGLLLIVVVMGGIYTGLFTPTEAAAMAAVYAFFIAVFVYRDLTLKDVPRVLLQAANMSAMLLYIITNAVLFSFVLANERIPQQLADWLVGMGFGPVGFLLVVNLLLLVAGNVMEPSSIVLIMAPILFPVAIKLGVDPVHFGILIVVNMEVGMCHPPVGLNLYVASGITKMGITELTIAVWPWLLTMLVFLGLVTYWPAMSLWLPHLMMR
;
A
#
# COMPACT_ATOMS: atom_id res chain seq x y z
N MET A 1 -0.89 11.13 31.66
CA MET A 1 0.56 10.98 31.92
C MET A 1 1.11 9.71 31.28
N ASN A 2 0.49 8.56 31.46
CA ASN A 2 0.96 7.27 30.91
C ASN A 2 1.09 7.24 29.39
N GLY A 3 0.15 7.84 28.64
CA GLY A 3 0.25 7.95 27.19
C GLY A 3 1.47 8.73 26.71
N ALA A 4 1.77 9.86 27.35
CA ALA A 4 2.94 10.67 26.98
C ALA A 4 4.27 9.92 27.25
N ILE A 5 4.34 9.12 28.32
CA ILE A 5 5.50 8.27 28.63
C ILE A 5 5.66 7.18 27.56
N LEU A 6 4.56 6.49 27.21
CA LEU A 6 4.55 5.41 26.22
C LEU A 6 5.00 5.92 24.84
N PHE A 7 4.39 7.02 24.35
CA PHE A 7 4.78 7.61 23.06
C PHE A 7 6.16 8.26 23.09
N GLY A 8 6.52 8.91 24.20
CA GLY A 8 7.85 9.51 24.36
C GLY A 8 8.95 8.44 24.31
N LEU A 9 8.75 7.29 24.96
CA LEU A 9 9.69 6.17 24.92
C LEU A 9 9.78 5.56 23.51
N LEU A 10 8.64 5.38 22.83
CA LEU A 10 8.62 4.88 21.44
C LEU A 10 9.44 5.78 20.53
N VAL A 11 9.16 7.09 20.56
CA VAL A 11 9.87 8.07 19.72
C VAL A 11 11.36 8.11 20.06
N LEU A 12 11.71 8.08 21.35
CA LEU A 12 13.10 8.07 21.78
C LEU A 12 13.86 6.85 21.25
N LEU A 13 13.27 5.65 21.35
CA LEU A 13 13.87 4.44 20.81
C LEU A 13 13.99 4.48 19.28
N MET A 14 12.99 5.01 18.58
CA MET A 14 13.05 5.19 17.11
C MET A 14 14.16 6.17 16.70
N LEU A 15 14.38 7.25 17.46
CA LEU A 15 15.44 8.22 17.17
C LEU A 15 16.85 7.63 17.32
N THR A 16 17.02 6.50 18.03
CA THR A 16 18.30 5.75 18.06
C THR A 16 18.59 5.00 16.76
N GLY A 17 17.68 4.98 15.78
CA GLY A 17 17.80 4.19 14.56
C GLY A 17 17.38 2.72 14.72
N MET A 18 16.74 2.38 15.83
CA MET A 18 16.28 1.02 16.12
C MET A 18 15.14 0.63 15.18
N PRO A 19 15.12 -0.61 14.65
CA PRO A 19 13.98 -1.11 13.85
C PRO A 19 12.67 -0.99 14.64
N ILE A 20 11.61 -0.57 13.95
CA ILE A 20 10.32 -0.24 14.56
C ILE A 20 9.71 -1.42 15.33
N SER A 21 9.89 -2.64 14.82
CA SER A 21 9.44 -3.87 15.49
C SER A 21 10.06 -4.03 16.87
N ILE A 22 11.36 -3.75 17.00
CA ILE A 22 12.10 -3.83 18.27
C ILE A 22 11.72 -2.64 19.16
N ALA A 23 11.64 -1.44 18.60
CA ALA A 23 11.26 -0.23 19.35
C ALA A 23 9.86 -0.39 19.97
N LEU A 24 8.88 -0.93 19.26
CA LEU A 24 7.54 -1.24 19.78
C LEU A 24 7.59 -2.24 20.94
N GLY A 25 8.26 -3.37 20.73
CA GLY A 25 8.38 -4.42 21.76
C GLY A 25 9.04 -3.91 23.03
N LEU A 26 10.18 -3.22 22.89
CA LEU A 26 10.91 -2.64 24.05
C LEU A 26 10.09 -1.56 24.74
N THR A 27 9.41 -0.68 24.00
CA THR A 27 8.53 0.34 24.59
C THR A 27 7.47 -0.32 25.47
N VAL A 28 6.78 -1.32 24.95
CA VAL A 28 5.71 -1.99 25.68
C VAL A 28 6.24 -2.75 26.89
N LEU A 29 7.30 -3.52 26.73
CA LEU A 29 7.89 -4.27 27.85
C LEU A 29 8.40 -3.33 28.93
N THR A 30 9.13 -2.27 28.57
CA THR A 30 9.60 -1.27 29.55
C THR A 30 8.44 -0.59 30.26
N PHE A 31 7.38 -0.25 29.54
CA PHE A 31 6.19 0.37 30.13
C PHE A 31 5.45 -0.60 31.05
N ILE A 32 5.21 -1.85 30.65
CA ILE A 32 4.55 -2.86 31.47
C ILE A 32 5.31 -3.10 32.76
N PHE A 33 6.63 -3.33 32.70
CA PHE A 33 7.46 -3.64 33.87
C PHE A 33 7.71 -2.43 34.77
N GLY A 34 7.78 -1.22 34.20
CA GLY A 34 8.10 -0.02 34.95
C GLY A 34 6.89 0.74 35.52
N PHE A 35 5.73 0.64 34.87
CA PHE A 35 4.61 1.53 35.14
C PHE A 35 3.26 0.84 35.34
N THR A 36 3.19 -0.49 35.18
CA THR A 36 1.94 -1.25 35.34
C THR A 36 2.11 -2.49 36.19
N ASN A 37 0.99 -3.04 36.68
CA ASN A 37 0.95 -4.31 37.40
C ASN A 37 0.45 -5.47 36.50
N VAL A 38 0.61 -5.38 35.20
CA VAL A 38 0.18 -6.43 34.27
C VAL A 38 1.04 -7.67 34.45
N PRO A 39 0.43 -8.86 34.69
CA PRO A 39 1.20 -10.10 34.85
C PRO A 39 1.95 -10.47 33.59
N VAL A 40 3.19 -10.98 33.73
CA VAL A 40 4.03 -11.41 32.59
C VAL A 40 3.33 -12.49 31.76
N GLN A 41 2.52 -13.36 32.38
CA GLN A 41 1.73 -14.38 31.70
C GLN A 41 0.75 -13.75 30.68
N SER A 42 0.17 -12.60 31.00
CA SER A 42 -0.73 -11.86 30.09
C SER A 42 0.02 -11.34 28.87
N VAL A 43 1.30 -10.92 29.03
CA VAL A 43 2.16 -10.49 27.92
C VAL A 43 2.43 -11.66 26.99
N ALA A 44 2.89 -12.79 27.55
CA ALA A 44 3.15 -14.00 26.78
C ALA A 44 1.90 -14.49 26.02
N LEU A 45 0.76 -14.54 26.73
CA LEU A 45 -0.52 -14.92 26.12
C LEU A 45 -0.89 -14.00 24.94
N LYS A 46 -0.75 -12.67 25.10
CA LYS A 46 -1.06 -11.70 24.02
C LYS A 46 -0.11 -11.81 22.83
N LEU A 47 1.14 -12.13 23.04
CA LEU A 47 2.09 -12.37 21.94
C LEU A 47 1.70 -13.60 21.12
N PHE A 48 1.22 -14.67 21.74
CA PHE A 48 0.75 -15.86 21.03
C PHE A 48 -0.61 -15.62 20.37
N THR A 49 -1.62 -15.16 21.12
CA THR A 49 -2.99 -14.96 20.60
C THR A 49 -3.05 -13.85 19.56
N GLY A 50 -2.11 -12.93 19.56
CA GLY A 50 -2.01 -11.87 18.56
C GLY A 50 -1.78 -12.35 17.12
N LEU A 51 -1.26 -13.58 16.95
CA LEU A 51 -1.04 -14.22 15.64
C LEU A 51 -2.10 -15.26 15.28
N GLU A 52 -3.06 -15.57 16.17
CA GLU A 52 -4.10 -16.57 15.93
C GLU A 52 -5.20 -16.13 14.96
N ASN A 53 -5.19 -14.85 14.55
CA ASN A 53 -6.15 -14.36 13.57
C ASN A 53 -5.88 -14.97 12.19
N PHE A 54 -6.87 -15.69 11.64
CA PHE A 54 -6.77 -16.37 10.35
C PHE A 54 -6.46 -15.42 9.18
N GLU A 55 -6.91 -14.17 9.23
CA GLU A 55 -6.67 -13.18 8.19
C GLU A 55 -5.18 -12.79 8.06
N ILE A 56 -4.40 -12.92 9.15
CA ILE A 56 -2.96 -12.65 9.14
C ILE A 56 -2.23 -13.58 8.15
N MET A 57 -2.71 -14.80 7.96
CA MET A 57 -2.11 -15.76 7.04
C MET A 57 -2.19 -15.31 5.57
N ALA A 58 -3.10 -14.40 5.23
CA ALA A 58 -3.16 -13.83 3.88
C ALA A 58 -1.89 -13.04 3.53
N ILE A 59 -1.23 -12.41 4.52
CA ILE A 59 -0.04 -11.56 4.31
C ILE A 59 1.12 -12.36 3.70
N PRO A 60 1.61 -13.47 4.30
CA PRO A 60 2.67 -14.28 3.71
C PRO A 60 2.36 -14.78 2.30
N PHE A 61 1.12 -15.19 2.05
CA PHE A 61 0.73 -15.70 0.73
C PHE A 61 0.69 -14.60 -0.33
N PHE A 62 0.16 -13.39 -0.03
CA PHE A 62 0.21 -12.27 -0.98
C PHE A 62 1.64 -11.79 -1.23
N ILE A 63 2.49 -11.77 -0.20
CA ILE A 63 3.93 -11.48 -0.36
C ILE A 63 4.58 -12.49 -1.30
N LEU A 64 4.31 -13.77 -1.10
CA LEU A 64 4.85 -14.83 -1.94
C LEU A 64 4.37 -14.72 -3.39
N ALA A 65 3.07 -14.50 -3.59
CA ALA A 65 2.50 -14.24 -4.91
C ALA A 65 3.16 -13.05 -5.59
N GLY A 66 3.26 -11.91 -4.89
CA GLY A 66 3.91 -10.70 -5.39
C GLY A 66 5.39 -10.90 -5.77
N ASN A 67 6.13 -11.68 -4.99
CA ASN A 67 7.53 -12.01 -5.31
C ASN A 67 7.63 -12.88 -6.57
N PHE A 68 6.80 -13.93 -6.72
CA PHE A 68 6.79 -14.73 -7.94
C PHE A 68 6.44 -13.90 -9.17
N LEU A 69 5.47 -13.00 -9.08
CA LEU A 69 5.04 -12.16 -10.20
C LEU A 69 6.08 -11.10 -10.57
N THR A 70 6.76 -10.54 -9.57
CA THR A 70 7.82 -9.55 -9.77
C THR A 70 9.00 -10.15 -10.54
N HIS A 71 9.46 -11.33 -10.11
CA HIS A 71 10.58 -12.03 -10.75
C HIS A 71 10.17 -12.84 -11.98
N GLY A 72 8.89 -13.21 -12.09
CA GLY A 72 8.32 -14.03 -13.19
C GLY A 72 7.94 -13.26 -14.46
N GLY A 73 8.47 -12.05 -14.66
CA GLY A 73 8.32 -11.29 -15.91
C GLY A 73 6.90 -10.78 -16.21
N VAL A 74 5.98 -10.83 -15.26
CA VAL A 74 4.60 -10.34 -15.41
C VAL A 74 4.58 -8.84 -15.64
N ALA A 75 5.39 -8.08 -14.90
CA ALA A 75 5.50 -6.63 -15.04
C ALA A 75 5.87 -6.21 -16.47
N LYS A 76 6.83 -6.90 -17.10
CA LYS A 76 7.25 -6.63 -18.48
C LYS A 76 6.09 -6.80 -19.47
N ARG A 77 5.27 -7.86 -19.30
CA ARG A 77 4.11 -8.14 -20.17
C ARG A 77 3.00 -7.11 -19.96
N MET A 78 2.77 -6.69 -18.72
CA MET A 78 1.81 -5.62 -18.42
C MET A 78 2.24 -4.27 -19.02
N ILE A 79 3.53 -3.93 -18.95
CA ILE A 79 4.09 -2.74 -19.59
C ILE A 79 3.89 -2.80 -21.11
N THR A 80 4.20 -3.94 -21.73
CA THR A 80 4.03 -4.12 -23.18
C THR A 80 2.58 -3.97 -23.58
N PHE A 81 1.67 -4.56 -22.82
CA PHE A 81 0.22 -4.43 -23.04
C PHE A 81 -0.24 -2.98 -22.88
N ALA A 82 0.08 -2.32 -21.76
CA ALA A 82 -0.27 -0.92 -21.49
C ALA A 82 0.28 0.01 -22.60
N THR A 83 1.53 -0.17 -22.99
CA THR A 83 2.16 0.61 -24.06
C THR A 83 1.47 0.40 -25.41
N SER A 84 1.05 -0.83 -25.75
CA SER A 84 0.31 -1.13 -26.98
C SER A 84 -1.05 -0.44 -27.04
N LEU A 85 -1.70 -0.23 -25.90
CA LEU A 85 -3.01 0.43 -25.81
C LEU A 85 -2.90 1.95 -25.93
N ILE A 86 -2.06 2.57 -25.13
CA ILE A 86 -2.05 4.02 -24.90
C ILE A 86 -0.72 4.72 -25.24
N GLY A 87 0.28 3.97 -25.72
CA GLY A 87 1.60 4.51 -26.07
C GLY A 87 1.59 5.60 -27.14
N HIS A 88 0.57 5.63 -27.98
CA HIS A 88 0.40 6.62 -29.07
C HIS A 88 -0.19 7.97 -28.61
N TRP A 89 -0.57 8.10 -27.34
CA TRP A 89 -1.04 9.36 -26.76
C TRP A 89 0.12 10.24 -26.33
N TYR A 90 -0.14 11.55 -26.08
CA TYR A 90 0.83 12.44 -25.50
C TYR A 90 1.33 11.88 -24.16
N GLY A 91 2.64 11.73 -24.03
CA GLY A 91 3.23 11.09 -22.85
C GLY A 91 2.94 9.61 -22.72
N GLY A 92 2.71 8.91 -23.83
CA GLY A 92 2.22 7.54 -23.88
C GLY A 92 2.99 6.53 -23.01
N LEU A 93 4.32 6.64 -22.91
CA LEU A 93 5.10 5.80 -22.01
C LEU A 93 4.84 6.13 -20.52
N GLY A 94 4.60 7.41 -20.18
CA GLY A 94 4.20 7.80 -18.83
C GLY A 94 2.80 7.29 -18.48
N LEU A 95 1.86 7.40 -19.41
CA LEU A 95 0.52 6.83 -19.25
C LEU A 95 0.56 5.30 -19.13
N ALA A 96 1.42 4.64 -19.93
CA ALA A 96 1.65 3.21 -19.83
C ALA A 96 2.23 2.81 -18.47
N ALA A 97 3.07 3.68 -17.86
CA ALA A 97 3.56 3.47 -16.49
C ALA A 97 2.40 3.50 -15.48
N VAL A 98 1.52 4.51 -15.55
CA VAL A 98 0.34 4.60 -14.66
C VAL A 98 -0.55 3.35 -14.80
N LEU A 99 -0.90 2.97 -16.03
CA LEU A 99 -1.74 1.79 -16.28
C LEU A 99 -1.06 0.49 -15.86
N ALA A 100 0.23 0.33 -16.17
CA ALA A 100 0.98 -0.85 -15.76
C ALA A 100 1.13 -0.93 -14.24
N CYS A 101 1.34 0.20 -13.54
CA CYS A 101 1.34 0.25 -12.08
C CYS A 101 -0.03 -0.13 -11.52
N ALA A 102 -1.13 0.37 -12.07
CA ALA A 102 -2.48 0.02 -11.64
C ALA A 102 -2.78 -1.49 -11.80
N LEU A 103 -2.41 -2.08 -12.94
CA LEU A 103 -2.57 -3.51 -13.18
C LEU A 103 -1.66 -4.35 -12.28
N PHE A 104 -0.41 -3.93 -12.10
CA PHE A 104 0.55 -4.65 -11.27
C PHE A 104 0.26 -4.49 -9.77
N ALA A 105 -0.32 -3.36 -9.37
CA ALA A 105 -0.80 -3.11 -8.01
C ALA A 105 -1.78 -4.20 -7.55
N ALA A 106 -2.76 -4.53 -8.39
CA ALA A 106 -3.74 -5.59 -8.15
C ALA A 106 -3.13 -7.01 -8.04
N LEU A 107 -1.83 -7.15 -8.20
CA LEU A 107 -1.10 -8.42 -8.06
C LEU A 107 -0.10 -8.41 -6.91
N SER A 108 0.59 -7.28 -6.71
CA SER A 108 1.71 -7.18 -5.77
C SER A 108 1.30 -6.75 -4.37
N GLY A 109 0.23 -5.95 -4.25
CA GLY A 109 -0.22 -5.39 -2.98
C GLY A 109 0.81 -4.50 -2.28
N SER A 110 1.87 -4.06 -3.00
CA SER A 110 3.02 -3.36 -2.45
C SER A 110 3.47 -2.21 -3.34
N SER A 111 3.51 -1.02 -2.81
CA SER A 111 3.92 0.19 -3.52
C SER A 111 5.41 0.17 -3.94
N PRO A 112 6.38 -0.14 -3.07
CA PRO A 112 7.77 -0.24 -3.48
C PRO A 112 8.01 -1.29 -4.56
N ALA A 113 7.32 -2.43 -4.50
CA ALA A 113 7.41 -3.47 -5.51
C ALA A 113 6.93 -2.97 -6.89
N CYS A 114 5.85 -2.18 -6.93
CA CYS A 114 5.37 -1.54 -8.16
C CYS A 114 6.43 -0.58 -8.73
N VAL A 115 7.02 0.29 -7.89
CA VAL A 115 8.06 1.23 -8.33
C VAL A 115 9.25 0.48 -8.90
N VAL A 116 9.73 -0.59 -8.24
CA VAL A 116 10.87 -1.39 -8.72
C VAL A 116 10.53 -2.10 -10.03
N ALA A 117 9.41 -2.85 -10.05
CA ALA A 117 9.07 -3.71 -11.18
C ALA A 117 8.81 -2.90 -12.46
N ILE A 118 8.06 -1.81 -12.36
CA ILE A 118 7.70 -0.97 -13.51
C ILE A 118 8.81 0.03 -13.82
N GLY A 119 9.39 0.64 -12.79
CA GLY A 119 10.40 1.68 -12.93
C GLY A 119 11.71 1.17 -13.55
N SER A 120 12.19 -0.02 -13.16
CA SER A 120 13.40 -0.61 -13.70
C SER A 120 13.35 -0.84 -15.22
N ILE A 121 12.16 -1.06 -15.76
CA ILE A 121 11.94 -1.30 -17.21
C ILE A 121 11.60 -0.01 -17.94
N LEU A 122 10.66 0.77 -17.40
CA LEU A 122 10.15 1.96 -18.12
C LEU A 122 11.05 3.17 -18.02
N MET A 123 11.79 3.36 -16.91
CA MET A 123 12.67 4.52 -16.79
C MET A 123 13.73 4.60 -17.88
N PRO A 124 14.52 3.54 -18.15
CA PRO A 124 15.47 3.53 -19.28
C PRO A 124 14.78 3.70 -20.63
N ALA A 125 13.60 3.09 -20.81
CA ALA A 125 12.83 3.19 -22.05
C ALA A 125 12.34 4.62 -22.32
N MET A 126 11.88 5.34 -21.29
CA MET A 126 11.45 6.74 -21.38
C MET A 126 12.60 7.66 -21.72
N VAL A 127 13.75 7.51 -21.05
CA VAL A 127 14.96 8.31 -21.33
C VAL A 127 15.42 8.07 -22.78
N LYS A 128 15.47 6.80 -23.23
CA LYS A 128 15.83 6.46 -24.62
C LYS A 128 14.84 7.01 -25.65
N ALA A 129 13.57 7.13 -25.29
CA ALA A 129 12.53 7.72 -26.13
C ALA A 129 12.52 9.27 -26.13
N GLY A 130 13.44 9.92 -25.39
CA GLY A 130 13.57 11.38 -25.36
C GLY A 130 12.72 12.08 -24.28
N PHE A 131 12.17 11.35 -23.32
CA PHE A 131 11.49 11.98 -22.18
C PHE A 131 12.50 12.54 -21.18
N PRO A 132 12.23 13.71 -20.57
CA PRO A 132 13.05 14.21 -19.49
C PRO A 132 13.11 13.21 -18.32
N PRO A 133 14.28 12.91 -17.74
CA PRO A 133 14.40 11.98 -16.61
C PRO A 133 13.49 12.34 -15.44
N ARG A 134 13.34 13.63 -15.12
CA ARG A 134 12.44 14.11 -14.06
C ARG A 134 10.98 13.77 -14.31
N PHE A 135 10.52 13.79 -15.56
CA PHE A 135 9.14 13.41 -15.89
C PHE A 135 8.93 11.91 -15.63
N GLY A 136 9.83 11.05 -16.12
CA GLY A 136 9.76 9.61 -15.91
C GLY A 136 9.82 9.24 -14.43
N ALA A 137 10.77 9.84 -13.70
CA ALA A 137 10.92 9.61 -12.27
C ALA A 137 9.66 10.02 -11.48
N GLY A 138 9.08 11.20 -11.78
CA GLY A 138 7.86 11.68 -11.13
C GLY A 138 6.67 10.74 -11.34
N VAL A 139 6.40 10.37 -12.61
CA VAL A 139 5.30 9.46 -12.94
C VAL A 139 5.46 8.09 -12.26
N ILE A 140 6.63 7.47 -12.38
CA ILE A 140 6.87 6.11 -11.87
C ILE A 140 6.76 6.07 -10.35
N THR A 141 7.37 7.05 -9.66
CA THR A 141 7.36 7.11 -8.18
C THR A 141 5.94 7.22 -7.64
N THR A 142 5.13 8.12 -8.21
CA THR A 142 3.77 8.37 -7.72
C THR A 142 2.76 7.32 -8.19
N SER A 143 2.91 6.79 -9.41
CA SER A 143 2.04 5.70 -9.89
C SER A 143 2.29 4.39 -9.15
N GLY A 144 3.51 4.16 -8.65
CA GLY A 144 3.81 3.01 -7.79
C GLY A 144 2.99 3.02 -6.50
N ALA A 145 2.61 4.19 -6.00
CA ALA A 145 1.76 4.32 -4.81
C ALA A 145 0.43 3.57 -4.94
N LEU A 146 -0.15 3.44 -6.16
CA LEU A 146 -1.35 2.63 -6.41
C LEU A 146 -1.23 1.20 -5.85
N GLY A 147 0.00 0.71 -5.58
CA GLY A 147 0.28 -0.65 -5.10
C GLY A 147 -0.30 -1.01 -3.74
N ILE A 148 -0.73 -0.05 -2.94
CA ILE A 148 -1.36 -0.32 -1.63
C ILE A 148 -2.86 0.05 -1.60
N LEU A 149 -3.37 0.73 -2.63
CA LEU A 149 -4.79 1.12 -2.70
C LEU A 149 -5.61 0.16 -3.57
N ILE A 150 -5.07 -0.24 -4.73
CA ILE A 150 -5.76 -1.18 -5.60
C ILE A 150 -5.65 -2.59 -4.99
N PRO A 151 -6.80 -3.25 -4.68
CA PRO A 151 -6.78 -4.55 -4.03
C PRO A 151 -6.28 -5.69 -4.97
N PRO A 152 -5.70 -6.75 -4.38
CA PRO A 152 -5.48 -6.97 -2.95
C PRO A 152 -4.32 -6.15 -2.38
N SER A 153 -4.45 -5.68 -1.15
CA SER A 153 -3.48 -4.82 -0.48
C SER A 153 -3.08 -5.39 0.89
N ILE A 154 -1.79 -5.55 1.12
CA ILE A 154 -1.24 -6.01 2.40
C ILE A 154 -1.58 -5.02 3.52
N VAL A 155 -1.54 -3.72 3.24
CA VAL A 155 -1.84 -2.65 4.20
C VAL A 155 -3.30 -2.69 4.64
N MET A 156 -4.24 -2.99 3.73
CA MET A 156 -5.65 -3.19 4.06
C MET A 156 -5.87 -4.42 4.95
N VAL A 157 -5.15 -5.52 4.70
CA VAL A 157 -5.20 -6.70 5.58
C VAL A 157 -4.70 -6.35 6.98
N MET A 158 -3.61 -5.59 7.10
CA MET A 158 -3.10 -5.14 8.39
C MET A 158 -4.07 -4.22 9.14
N TYR A 159 -4.74 -3.33 8.42
CA TYR A 159 -5.78 -2.49 9.00
C TYR A 159 -6.96 -3.36 9.52
N SER A 160 -7.40 -4.33 8.72
CA SER A 160 -8.44 -5.30 9.12
C SER A 160 -8.08 -6.03 10.42
N VAL A 161 -6.87 -6.58 10.49
CA VAL A 161 -6.35 -7.27 11.69
C VAL A 161 -6.33 -6.35 12.92
N SER A 162 -5.95 -5.07 12.73
CA SER A 162 -5.85 -4.11 13.84
C SER A 162 -7.20 -3.60 14.34
N THR A 163 -8.24 -3.64 13.50
CA THR A 163 -9.55 -2.99 13.77
C THR A 163 -10.73 -3.95 13.74
N ASN A 164 -10.50 -5.23 13.39
CA ASN A 164 -11.54 -6.22 13.12
C ASN A 164 -12.55 -5.78 12.03
N THR A 165 -12.07 -5.00 11.05
CA THR A 165 -12.87 -4.58 9.88
C THR A 165 -12.71 -5.63 8.77
N SER A 166 -13.79 -6.00 8.07
CA SER A 166 -13.75 -7.02 7.00
C SER A 166 -12.73 -6.69 5.90
N VAL A 167 -11.80 -7.61 5.63
CA VAL A 167 -10.83 -7.52 4.52
C VAL A 167 -11.57 -7.44 3.18
N GLY A 168 -12.62 -8.25 2.98
CA GLY A 168 -13.41 -8.24 1.76
C GLY A 168 -14.05 -6.88 1.49
N ALA A 169 -14.62 -6.26 2.54
CA ALA A 169 -15.21 -4.92 2.46
C ALA A 169 -14.16 -3.86 2.09
N LEU A 170 -12.97 -3.92 2.70
CA LEU A 170 -11.85 -3.01 2.39
C LEU A 170 -11.37 -3.17 0.95
N PHE A 171 -11.25 -4.42 0.46
CA PHE A 171 -10.85 -4.67 -0.91
C PHE A 171 -11.87 -4.12 -1.91
N ILE A 172 -13.17 -4.34 -1.69
CA ILE A 172 -14.23 -3.75 -2.53
C ILE A 172 -14.16 -2.22 -2.48
N ALA A 173 -13.98 -1.66 -1.29
CA ALA A 173 -13.92 -0.21 -1.07
C ALA A 173 -12.71 0.46 -1.75
N GLY A 174 -11.59 -0.24 -1.92
CA GLY A 174 -10.38 0.27 -2.57
C GLY A 174 -10.45 0.38 -4.09
N VAL A 175 -11.39 -0.35 -4.75
CA VAL A 175 -11.47 -0.40 -6.22
C VAL A 175 -11.77 0.97 -6.82
N VAL A 176 -12.83 1.62 -6.38
CA VAL A 176 -13.26 2.92 -6.94
C VAL A 176 -12.22 4.01 -6.67
N PRO A 177 -11.74 4.22 -5.43
CA PRO A 177 -10.67 5.17 -5.16
C PRO A 177 -9.41 4.90 -5.98
N GLY A 178 -9.00 3.63 -6.10
CA GLY A 178 -7.82 3.23 -6.88
C GLY A 178 -7.94 3.60 -8.36
N LEU A 179 -9.09 3.36 -8.97
CA LEU A 179 -9.37 3.73 -10.36
C LEU A 179 -9.43 5.25 -10.54
N VAL A 180 -10.03 5.98 -9.59
CA VAL A 180 -10.08 7.44 -9.62
C VAL A 180 -8.67 8.02 -9.53
N LEU A 181 -7.85 7.54 -8.57
CA LEU A 181 -6.46 8.00 -8.45
C LEU A 181 -5.64 7.69 -9.71
N ALA A 182 -5.77 6.48 -10.27
CA ALA A 182 -5.09 6.12 -11.52
C ALA A 182 -5.48 7.05 -12.68
N THR A 183 -6.78 7.40 -12.80
CA THR A 183 -7.25 8.34 -13.83
C THR A 183 -6.76 9.77 -13.58
N MET A 184 -6.71 10.24 -12.34
CA MET A 184 -6.18 11.57 -11.98
C MET A 184 -4.67 11.66 -12.26
N LEU A 185 -3.88 10.64 -11.88
CA LEU A 185 -2.44 10.58 -12.20
C LEU A 185 -2.21 10.50 -13.71
N GLY A 186 -3.02 9.72 -14.43
CA GLY A 186 -3.01 9.65 -15.88
C GLY A 186 -3.34 11.00 -16.52
N GLY A 187 -4.36 11.69 -16.03
CA GLY A 187 -4.76 13.04 -16.47
C GLY A 187 -3.65 14.06 -16.29
N THR A 188 -3.01 14.08 -15.11
CA THR A 188 -1.84 14.94 -14.83
C THR A 188 -0.66 14.63 -15.76
N THR A 189 -0.40 13.34 -15.98
CA THR A 189 0.65 12.87 -16.89
C THR A 189 0.39 13.30 -18.32
N TRP A 190 -0.82 13.10 -18.83
CA TRP A 190 -1.23 13.51 -20.16
C TRP A 190 -1.19 15.03 -20.35
N TRP A 191 -1.72 15.78 -19.40
CA TRP A 191 -1.73 17.24 -19.45
C TRP A 191 -0.33 17.84 -19.51
N ARG A 192 0.58 17.35 -18.65
CA ARG A 192 1.99 17.78 -18.66
C ARG A 192 2.70 17.40 -19.94
N ALA A 193 2.49 16.20 -20.42
CA ALA A 193 3.11 15.71 -21.64
C ALA A 193 2.64 16.50 -22.87
N ARG A 194 1.34 16.84 -22.92
CA ARG A 194 0.78 17.68 -23.98
C ARG A 194 1.30 19.13 -23.93
N LYS A 195 1.40 19.71 -22.72
CA LYS A 195 1.90 21.07 -22.54
C LYS A 195 3.35 21.22 -22.97
N ASN A 196 4.17 20.20 -22.79
CA ASN A 196 5.61 20.22 -23.11
C ASN A 196 5.95 19.47 -24.41
N ASP A 197 4.96 19.05 -25.19
CA ASP A 197 5.06 18.32 -26.46
C ASP A 197 6.00 17.11 -26.40
N TYR A 198 5.83 16.26 -25.36
CA TYR A 198 6.65 15.09 -25.16
C TYR A 198 6.40 14.01 -26.22
N PRO A 199 7.39 13.14 -26.49
CA PRO A 199 7.34 12.15 -27.56
C PRO A 199 6.12 11.22 -27.46
N ARG A 200 5.65 10.75 -28.63
CA ARG A 200 4.59 9.76 -28.78
C ARG A 200 5.13 8.53 -29.46
N GLN A 201 4.65 7.37 -29.07
CA GLN A 201 4.93 6.13 -29.78
C GLN A 201 4.04 6.00 -31.03
N PRO A 202 4.47 5.31 -32.09
CA PRO A 202 3.57 4.98 -33.19
C PRO A 202 2.39 4.13 -32.69
N ARG A 203 1.24 4.29 -33.34
CA ARG A 203 0.04 3.53 -32.97
C ARG A 203 0.26 2.04 -33.25
N ALA A 204 0.15 1.21 -32.23
CA ALA A 204 0.24 -0.24 -32.37
C ALA A 204 -0.92 -0.80 -33.23
N SER A 205 -0.63 -1.76 -34.10
CA SER A 205 -1.64 -2.47 -34.86
C SER A 205 -2.55 -3.30 -33.94
N TRP A 206 -3.74 -3.63 -34.41
CA TRP A 206 -4.66 -4.52 -33.68
C TRP A 206 -4.02 -5.89 -33.40
N GLY A 207 -3.25 -6.43 -34.33
CA GLY A 207 -2.50 -7.67 -34.14
C GLY A 207 -1.49 -7.58 -32.98
N THR A 208 -0.74 -6.45 -32.92
CA THR A 208 0.21 -6.20 -31.82
C THR A 208 -0.50 -6.09 -30.45
N ARG A 209 -1.64 -5.40 -30.41
CA ARG A 209 -2.45 -5.28 -29.18
C ARG A 209 -2.98 -6.63 -28.72
N PHE A 210 -3.52 -7.43 -29.64
CA PHE A 210 -4.03 -8.77 -29.34
C PHE A 210 -2.91 -9.71 -28.86
N LYS A 211 -1.73 -9.66 -29.50
CA LYS A 211 -0.55 -10.41 -29.07
C LYS A 211 -0.14 -10.01 -27.66
N ALA A 212 -0.01 -8.71 -27.37
CA ALA A 212 0.36 -8.20 -26.05
C ALA A 212 -0.69 -8.59 -24.99
N PHE A 213 -1.97 -8.54 -25.32
CA PHE A 213 -3.05 -9.01 -24.43
C PHE A 213 -2.91 -10.51 -24.14
N ARG A 214 -2.71 -11.35 -25.15
CA ARG A 214 -2.54 -12.80 -25.01
C ARG A 214 -1.32 -13.15 -24.13
N GLU A 215 -0.24 -12.39 -24.26
CA GLU A 215 0.95 -12.57 -23.41
C GLU A 215 0.71 -12.12 -21.95
N CYS A 216 -0.15 -11.13 -21.74
CA CYS A 216 -0.48 -10.57 -20.43
C CYS A 216 -1.62 -11.30 -19.72
N ILE A 217 -2.43 -12.08 -20.42
CA ILE A 217 -3.72 -12.63 -19.94
C ILE A 217 -3.58 -13.45 -18.67
N TRP A 218 -2.51 -14.22 -18.52
CA TRP A 218 -2.29 -15.04 -17.34
C TRP A 218 -2.12 -14.20 -16.06
N GLY A 219 -1.42 -13.05 -16.16
CA GLY A 219 -1.35 -12.10 -15.06
C GLY A 219 -2.72 -11.47 -14.75
N LEU A 220 -3.46 -11.08 -15.79
CA LEU A 220 -4.80 -10.49 -15.62
C LEU A 220 -5.81 -11.49 -15.04
N LEU A 221 -5.74 -12.76 -15.43
CA LEU A 221 -6.59 -13.83 -14.88
C LEU A 221 -6.41 -13.99 -13.37
N LEU A 222 -5.20 -13.78 -12.85
CA LEU A 222 -4.98 -13.85 -11.40
C LEU A 222 -5.84 -12.80 -10.67
N ILE A 223 -5.92 -11.57 -11.20
CA ILE A 223 -6.77 -10.52 -10.63
C ILE A 223 -8.23 -10.98 -10.61
N VAL A 224 -8.71 -11.55 -11.72
CA VAL A 224 -10.08 -12.04 -11.83
C VAL A 224 -10.34 -13.18 -10.86
N VAL A 225 -9.42 -14.13 -10.72
CA VAL A 225 -9.57 -15.29 -9.81
C VAL A 225 -9.59 -14.83 -8.36
N VAL A 226 -8.66 -13.98 -7.95
CA VAL A 226 -8.57 -13.50 -6.56
C VAL A 226 -9.77 -12.61 -6.21
N MET A 227 -9.99 -11.56 -6.98
CA MET A 227 -11.06 -10.61 -6.67
C MET A 227 -12.44 -11.20 -6.93
N GLY A 228 -12.60 -11.93 -8.04
CA GLY A 228 -13.85 -12.64 -8.35
C GLY A 228 -14.19 -13.69 -7.29
N GLY A 229 -13.21 -14.47 -6.83
CA GLY A 229 -13.40 -15.47 -5.78
C GLY A 229 -13.82 -14.87 -4.44
N ILE A 230 -13.20 -13.74 -4.04
CA ILE A 230 -13.56 -13.03 -2.81
C ILE A 230 -14.98 -12.41 -2.94
N TYR A 231 -15.27 -11.75 -4.07
CA TYR A 231 -16.55 -11.02 -4.25
C TYR A 231 -17.75 -11.94 -4.42
N THR A 232 -17.54 -13.13 -4.98
CA THR A 232 -18.60 -14.15 -5.09
C THR A 232 -18.77 -14.98 -3.82
N GLY A 233 -17.89 -14.78 -2.81
CA GLY A 233 -17.90 -15.57 -1.58
C GLY A 233 -17.38 -17.00 -1.74
N LEU A 234 -16.78 -17.34 -2.89
CA LEU A 234 -16.17 -18.66 -3.14
C LEU A 234 -14.91 -18.87 -2.30
N PHE A 235 -14.16 -17.80 -2.06
CA PHE A 235 -12.92 -17.81 -1.27
C PHE A 235 -12.96 -16.75 -0.19
N THR A 236 -12.45 -17.10 0.99
CA THR A 236 -12.01 -16.13 1.98
C THR A 236 -10.78 -15.38 1.46
N PRO A 237 -10.46 -14.19 1.97
CA PRO A 237 -9.23 -13.48 1.59
C PRO A 237 -7.94 -14.31 1.76
N THR A 238 -7.88 -15.16 2.78
CA THR A 238 -6.73 -16.04 3.03
C THR A 238 -6.62 -17.16 2.01
N GLU A 239 -7.75 -17.81 1.67
CA GLU A 239 -7.78 -18.83 0.62
C GLU A 239 -7.44 -18.25 -0.75
N ALA A 240 -7.97 -17.07 -1.06
CA ALA A 240 -7.63 -16.34 -2.29
C ALA A 240 -6.14 -15.99 -2.36
N ALA A 241 -5.51 -15.59 -1.23
CA ALA A 241 -4.09 -15.33 -1.16
C ALA A 241 -3.25 -16.61 -1.39
N ALA A 242 -3.65 -17.73 -0.80
CA ALA A 242 -2.99 -19.03 -1.00
C ALA A 242 -3.09 -19.48 -2.46
N MET A 243 -4.29 -19.36 -3.06
CA MET A 243 -4.50 -19.64 -4.48
C MET A 243 -3.65 -18.71 -5.37
N ALA A 244 -3.55 -17.43 -5.02
CA ALA A 244 -2.71 -16.47 -5.75
C ALA A 244 -1.24 -16.89 -5.73
N ALA A 245 -0.71 -17.34 -4.59
CA ALA A 245 0.68 -17.77 -4.47
C ALA A 245 0.98 -19.00 -5.33
N VAL A 246 0.11 -20.02 -5.30
CA VAL A 246 0.25 -21.23 -6.13
C VAL A 246 0.14 -20.88 -7.61
N TYR A 247 -0.84 -20.08 -7.98
CA TYR A 247 -1.04 -19.66 -9.36
C TYR A 247 0.14 -18.83 -9.88
N ALA A 248 0.65 -17.87 -9.09
CA ALA A 248 1.80 -17.04 -9.44
C ALA A 248 3.06 -17.89 -9.65
N PHE A 249 3.32 -18.87 -8.76
CA PHE A 249 4.40 -19.83 -8.93
C PHE A 249 4.27 -20.59 -10.24
N PHE A 250 3.09 -21.16 -10.52
CA PHE A 250 2.86 -21.95 -11.73
C PHE A 250 3.08 -21.12 -13.00
N ILE A 251 2.57 -19.88 -13.04
CA ILE A 251 2.76 -18.99 -14.20
C ILE A 251 4.23 -18.62 -14.37
N ALA A 252 4.91 -18.21 -13.31
CA ALA A 252 6.29 -17.75 -13.39
C ALA A 252 7.25 -18.83 -13.89
N VAL A 253 7.04 -20.09 -13.42
CA VAL A 253 7.95 -21.21 -13.68
C VAL A 253 7.56 -21.99 -14.95
N PHE A 254 6.29 -22.30 -15.14
CA PHE A 254 5.87 -23.25 -16.20
C PHE A 254 5.28 -22.57 -17.42
N VAL A 255 4.55 -21.46 -17.25
CA VAL A 255 3.89 -20.76 -18.36
C VAL A 255 4.83 -19.75 -18.99
N TYR A 256 5.33 -18.79 -18.20
CA TYR A 256 6.23 -17.74 -18.68
C TYR A 256 7.68 -18.20 -18.76
N ARG A 257 8.07 -19.15 -17.90
CA ARG A 257 9.44 -19.69 -17.83
C ARG A 257 10.53 -18.64 -17.61
N ASP A 258 10.15 -17.51 -17.00
CA ASP A 258 11.10 -16.46 -16.63
C ASP A 258 11.84 -16.78 -15.32
N LEU A 259 11.31 -17.73 -14.52
CA LEU A 259 11.97 -18.33 -13.36
C LEU A 259 12.22 -19.81 -13.60
N THR A 260 13.40 -20.27 -13.19
CA THR A 260 13.72 -21.70 -13.15
C THR A 260 13.44 -22.28 -11.76
N LEU A 261 13.30 -23.61 -11.66
CA LEU A 261 13.13 -24.25 -10.35
C LEU A 261 14.30 -23.97 -9.39
N LYS A 262 15.48 -23.65 -9.92
CA LYS A 262 16.67 -23.28 -9.11
C LYS A 262 16.53 -21.90 -8.47
N ASP A 263 15.72 -21.02 -9.03
CA ASP A 263 15.48 -19.66 -8.51
C ASP A 263 14.40 -19.66 -7.41
N VAL A 264 13.54 -20.69 -7.38
CA VAL A 264 12.43 -20.79 -6.44
C VAL A 264 12.86 -20.68 -4.96
N PRO A 265 13.92 -21.36 -4.49
CA PRO A 265 14.36 -21.21 -3.10
C PRO A 265 14.73 -19.77 -2.73
N ARG A 266 15.31 -19.02 -3.66
CA ARG A 266 15.64 -17.60 -3.45
C ARG A 266 14.38 -16.76 -3.30
N VAL A 267 13.38 -16.96 -4.15
CA VAL A 267 12.10 -16.25 -4.07
C VAL A 267 11.37 -16.57 -2.77
N LEU A 268 11.34 -17.87 -2.37
CA LEU A 268 10.78 -18.30 -1.09
C LEU A 268 11.48 -17.66 0.10
N LEU A 269 12.81 -17.61 0.10
CA LEU A 269 13.58 -16.99 1.18
C LEU A 269 13.30 -15.48 1.29
N GLN A 270 13.20 -14.77 0.17
CA GLN A 270 12.83 -13.35 0.17
C GLN A 270 11.43 -13.12 0.74
N ALA A 271 10.46 -13.93 0.31
CA ALA A 271 9.10 -13.87 0.81
C ALA A 271 9.03 -14.22 2.31
N ALA A 272 9.74 -15.24 2.75
CA ALA A 272 9.81 -15.66 4.15
C ALA A 272 10.40 -14.56 5.05
N ASN A 273 11.50 -13.95 4.64
CA ASN A 273 12.13 -12.86 5.39
C ASN A 273 11.20 -11.65 5.56
N MET A 274 10.51 -11.25 4.47
CA MET A 274 9.55 -10.15 4.51
C MET A 274 8.35 -10.51 5.40
N SER A 275 7.82 -11.72 5.26
CA SER A 275 6.71 -12.20 6.08
C SER A 275 7.07 -12.25 7.56
N ALA A 276 8.24 -12.78 7.90
CA ALA A 276 8.72 -12.84 9.29
C ALA A 276 8.85 -11.44 9.90
N MET A 277 9.39 -10.48 9.16
CA MET A 277 9.50 -9.09 9.59
C MET A 277 8.12 -8.50 9.90
N LEU A 278 7.15 -8.66 9.00
CA LEU A 278 5.81 -8.10 9.18
C LEU A 278 5.04 -8.79 10.31
N LEU A 279 5.12 -10.12 10.41
CA LEU A 279 4.48 -10.86 11.52
C LEU A 279 5.07 -10.45 12.87
N TYR A 280 6.37 -10.19 12.94
CA TYR A 280 7.01 -9.69 14.16
C TYR A 280 6.55 -8.28 14.53
N ILE A 281 6.36 -7.40 13.54
CA ILE A 281 5.76 -6.06 13.78
C ILE A 281 4.32 -6.22 14.30
N ILE A 282 3.50 -7.07 13.67
CA ILE A 282 2.10 -7.31 14.07
C ILE A 282 2.05 -7.78 15.53
N THR A 283 2.86 -8.76 15.90
CA THR A 283 2.90 -9.30 17.27
C THR A 283 3.16 -8.20 18.30
N ASN A 284 4.18 -7.36 18.06
CA ASN A 284 4.51 -6.25 18.96
C ASN A 284 3.44 -5.14 18.94
N ALA A 285 2.80 -4.91 17.79
CA ALA A 285 1.72 -3.93 17.67
C ALA A 285 0.44 -4.38 18.40
N VAL A 286 0.12 -5.68 18.39
CA VAL A 286 -1.01 -6.23 19.18
C VAL A 286 -0.75 -6.04 20.67
N LEU A 287 0.49 -6.27 21.13
CA LEU A 287 0.87 -6.03 22.51
C LEU A 287 0.81 -4.53 22.86
N PHE A 288 1.25 -3.65 21.96
CA PHE A 288 1.13 -2.21 22.13
C PHE A 288 -0.32 -1.77 22.23
N SER A 289 -1.18 -2.28 21.34
CA SER A 289 -2.64 -2.04 21.35
C SER A 289 -3.30 -2.50 22.66
N PHE A 290 -2.88 -3.64 23.22
CA PHE A 290 -3.34 -4.13 24.50
C PHE A 290 -3.02 -3.14 25.65
N VAL A 291 -1.81 -2.60 25.67
CA VAL A 291 -1.43 -1.59 26.68
C VAL A 291 -2.23 -0.30 26.51
N LEU A 292 -2.38 0.18 25.25
CA LEU A 292 -3.18 1.37 24.96
C LEU A 292 -4.62 1.24 25.47
N ALA A 293 -5.22 0.07 25.22
CA ALA A 293 -6.60 -0.21 25.65
C ALA A 293 -6.71 -0.30 27.18
N ASN A 294 -5.75 -0.95 27.84
CA ASN A 294 -5.69 -1.08 29.30
C ASN A 294 -5.59 0.29 30.00
N GLU A 295 -4.77 1.18 29.44
CA GLU A 295 -4.58 2.55 29.90
C GLU A 295 -5.68 3.53 29.43
N ARG A 296 -6.68 3.06 28.67
CA ARG A 296 -7.80 3.84 28.11
C ARG A 296 -7.35 5.06 27.31
N ILE A 297 -6.15 4.99 26.67
CA ILE A 297 -5.57 6.12 25.92
C ILE A 297 -6.46 6.54 24.75
N PRO A 298 -7.02 5.64 23.91
CA PRO A 298 -7.91 6.03 22.82
C PRO A 298 -9.18 6.76 23.31
N GLN A 299 -9.75 6.32 24.43
CA GLN A 299 -10.94 6.94 25.02
C GLN A 299 -10.64 8.35 25.54
N GLN A 300 -9.50 8.52 26.25
CA GLN A 300 -9.07 9.84 26.72
C GLN A 300 -8.83 10.82 25.57
N LEU A 301 -8.21 10.33 24.47
CA LEU A 301 -8.01 11.13 23.27
C LEU A 301 -9.36 11.54 22.63
N ALA A 302 -10.30 10.60 22.53
CA ALA A 302 -11.63 10.87 22.00
C ALA A 302 -12.38 11.93 22.84
N ASP A 303 -12.37 11.78 24.17
CA ASP A 303 -13.03 12.71 25.08
C ASP A 303 -12.40 14.12 25.01
N TRP A 304 -11.08 14.18 24.89
CA TRP A 304 -10.35 15.44 24.73
C TRP A 304 -10.71 16.15 23.40
N LEU A 305 -10.73 15.42 22.28
CA LEU A 305 -11.11 15.97 20.96
C LEU A 305 -12.55 16.45 20.93
N VAL A 306 -13.47 15.67 21.47
CA VAL A 306 -14.90 16.04 21.56
C VAL A 306 -15.06 17.26 22.48
N GLY A 307 -14.35 17.30 23.61
CA GLY A 307 -14.36 18.43 24.53
C GLY A 307 -13.82 19.73 23.92
N MET A 308 -12.94 19.64 22.94
CA MET A 308 -12.46 20.81 22.15
C MET A 308 -13.43 21.24 21.03
N GLY A 309 -14.58 20.56 20.87
CA GLY A 309 -15.55 20.85 19.81
C GLY A 309 -15.19 20.30 18.44
N PHE A 310 -14.21 19.38 18.34
CA PHE A 310 -13.90 18.72 17.07
C PHE A 310 -15.03 17.74 16.69
N GLY A 311 -15.71 18.06 15.57
CA GLY A 311 -16.61 17.14 14.90
C GLY A 311 -15.83 16.16 13.98
N PRO A 312 -16.56 15.28 13.26
CA PRO A 312 -15.96 14.28 12.35
C PRO A 312 -15.01 14.93 11.31
N VAL A 313 -15.40 16.05 10.73
CA VAL A 313 -14.63 16.80 9.71
C VAL A 313 -13.30 17.28 10.28
N GLY A 314 -13.32 17.91 11.44
CA GLY A 314 -12.11 18.39 12.10
C GLY A 314 -11.19 17.27 12.54
N PHE A 315 -11.75 16.17 13.05
CA PHE A 315 -11.02 14.97 13.38
C PHE A 315 -10.29 14.37 12.18
N LEU A 316 -10.98 14.20 11.04
CA LEU A 316 -10.36 13.67 9.81
C LEU A 316 -9.24 14.56 9.28
N LEU A 317 -9.35 15.89 9.43
CA LEU A 317 -8.28 16.82 9.07
C LEU A 317 -7.03 16.59 9.95
N VAL A 318 -7.22 16.50 11.27
CA VAL A 318 -6.12 16.24 12.22
C VAL A 318 -5.47 14.88 11.93
N VAL A 319 -6.27 13.85 11.69
CA VAL A 319 -5.78 12.50 11.31
C VAL A 319 -4.95 12.58 10.03
N ASN A 320 -5.43 13.27 8.98
CA ASN A 320 -4.67 13.41 7.74
C ASN A 320 -3.31 14.08 7.96
N LEU A 321 -3.26 15.17 8.71
CA LEU A 321 -2.01 15.88 8.99
C LEU A 321 -1.04 14.99 9.79
N LEU A 322 -1.53 14.30 10.81
CA LEU A 322 -0.74 13.41 11.65
C LEU A 322 -0.17 12.24 10.84
N LEU A 323 -1.01 11.61 10.01
CA LEU A 323 -0.60 10.48 9.17
C LEU A 323 0.36 10.91 8.04
N LEU A 324 0.20 12.10 7.47
CA LEU A 324 1.15 12.65 6.50
C LEU A 324 2.54 12.85 7.13
N VAL A 325 2.60 13.35 8.37
CA VAL A 325 3.86 13.50 9.11
C VAL A 325 4.48 12.14 9.41
N ALA A 326 3.67 11.18 9.90
CA ALA A 326 4.14 9.83 10.18
C ALA A 326 4.63 9.11 8.92
N GLY A 327 3.90 9.26 7.80
CA GLY A 327 4.23 8.65 6.49
C GLY A 327 5.56 9.11 5.91
N ASN A 328 6.09 10.25 6.36
CA ASN A 328 7.42 10.71 5.95
C ASN A 328 8.56 9.92 6.59
N VAL A 329 8.34 9.29 7.72
CA VAL A 329 9.41 8.70 8.54
C VAL A 329 9.30 7.18 8.62
N MET A 330 8.08 6.67 8.51
CA MET A 330 7.77 5.26 8.75
C MET A 330 7.18 4.59 7.52
N GLU A 331 7.32 3.29 7.44
CA GLU A 331 6.66 2.51 6.38
C GLU A 331 5.17 2.29 6.70
N PRO A 332 4.30 2.15 5.67
CA PRO A 332 2.84 2.10 5.83
C PRO A 332 2.33 1.04 6.80
N SER A 333 2.90 -0.16 6.76
CA SER A 333 2.47 -1.27 7.61
C SER A 333 2.63 -0.94 9.10
N SER A 334 3.77 -0.34 9.44
CA SER A 334 4.07 0.07 10.82
C SER A 334 3.15 1.19 11.29
N ILE A 335 2.88 2.17 10.42
CA ILE A 335 1.96 3.28 10.75
C ILE A 335 0.57 2.75 11.03
N VAL A 336 0.05 1.90 10.16
CA VAL A 336 -1.29 1.33 10.32
C VAL A 336 -1.39 0.56 11.62
N LEU A 337 -0.42 -0.30 11.92
CA LEU A 337 -0.42 -1.14 13.12
C LEU A 337 -0.31 -0.34 14.43
N ILE A 338 0.35 0.83 14.41
CA ILE A 338 0.48 1.72 15.58
C ILE A 338 -0.73 2.66 15.68
N MET A 339 -1.10 3.30 14.58
CA MET A 339 -2.06 4.40 14.60
C MET A 339 -3.51 3.92 14.52
N ALA A 340 -3.79 2.81 13.82
CA ALA A 340 -5.16 2.33 13.71
C ALA A 340 -5.78 1.98 15.08
N PRO A 341 -5.12 1.25 15.99
CA PRO A 341 -5.70 0.98 17.32
C PRO A 341 -5.98 2.23 18.15
N ILE A 342 -5.28 3.33 17.88
CA ILE A 342 -5.43 4.61 18.59
C ILE A 342 -6.57 5.43 17.99
N LEU A 343 -6.55 5.58 16.67
CA LEU A 343 -7.45 6.50 15.96
C LEU A 343 -8.81 5.88 15.64
N PHE A 344 -8.87 4.56 15.44
CA PHE A 344 -10.08 3.85 15.07
C PHE A 344 -11.20 3.98 16.11
N PRO A 345 -10.99 3.75 17.43
CA PRO A 345 -12.04 3.93 18.43
C PRO A 345 -12.57 5.36 18.46
N VAL A 346 -11.71 6.36 18.20
CA VAL A 346 -12.12 7.78 18.11
C VAL A 346 -12.96 8.01 16.87
N ALA A 347 -12.55 7.48 15.72
CA ALA A 347 -13.28 7.56 14.46
C ALA A 347 -14.71 7.00 14.59
N ILE A 348 -14.85 5.81 15.18
CA ILE A 348 -16.14 5.17 15.41
C ILE A 348 -17.01 5.99 16.36
N LYS A 349 -16.46 6.51 17.45
CA LYS A 349 -17.19 7.36 18.39
C LYS A 349 -17.72 8.65 17.74
N LEU A 350 -17.00 9.17 16.73
CA LEU A 350 -17.41 10.34 15.94
C LEU A 350 -18.32 9.98 14.75
N GLY A 351 -18.70 8.71 14.58
CA GLY A 351 -19.60 8.24 13.53
C GLY A 351 -18.95 8.06 12.15
N VAL A 352 -17.62 7.97 12.08
CA VAL A 352 -16.92 7.65 10.83
C VAL A 352 -17.04 6.14 10.53
N ASP A 353 -17.41 5.79 9.32
CA ASP A 353 -17.53 4.39 8.90
C ASP A 353 -16.16 3.66 8.95
N PRO A 354 -16.10 2.43 9.51
CA PRO A 354 -14.86 1.64 9.64
C PRO A 354 -14.11 1.42 8.33
N VAL A 355 -14.85 1.10 7.26
CA VAL A 355 -14.28 0.80 5.94
C VAL A 355 -13.76 2.08 5.28
N HIS A 356 -14.55 3.15 5.35
CA HIS A 356 -14.13 4.46 4.85
C HIS A 356 -12.86 4.95 5.55
N PHE A 357 -12.79 4.82 6.87
CA PHE A 357 -11.62 5.21 7.64
C PHE A 357 -10.37 4.40 7.25
N GLY A 358 -10.53 3.11 6.98
CA GLY A 358 -9.45 2.26 6.47
C GLY A 358 -8.92 2.73 5.12
N ILE A 359 -9.81 3.03 4.17
CA ILE A 359 -9.40 3.57 2.85
C ILE A 359 -8.72 4.93 2.99
N LEU A 360 -9.22 5.80 3.87
CA LEU A 360 -8.59 7.10 4.15
C LEU A 360 -7.14 6.92 4.66
N ILE A 361 -6.91 6.01 5.61
CA ILE A 361 -5.56 5.72 6.12
C ILE A 361 -4.66 5.22 4.98
N VAL A 362 -5.14 4.28 4.16
CA VAL A 362 -4.35 3.74 3.03
C VAL A 362 -3.98 4.83 2.03
N VAL A 363 -4.94 5.68 1.65
CA VAL A 363 -4.69 6.82 0.73
C VAL A 363 -3.69 7.80 1.33
N ASN A 364 -3.78 8.07 2.63
CA ASN A 364 -2.84 8.93 3.33
C ASN A 364 -1.41 8.36 3.29
N MET A 365 -1.28 7.04 3.49
CA MET A 365 0.01 6.35 3.40
C MET A 365 0.61 6.42 1.98
N GLU A 366 -0.22 6.36 0.94
CA GLU A 366 0.24 6.54 -0.45
C GLU A 366 0.90 7.89 -0.67
N VAL A 367 0.25 8.95 -0.18
CA VAL A 367 0.78 10.31 -0.26
C VAL A 367 2.09 10.40 0.54
N GLY A 368 2.10 9.85 1.77
CA GLY A 368 3.26 9.84 2.65
C GLY A 368 4.48 9.17 2.03
N MET A 369 4.28 8.05 1.32
CA MET A 369 5.38 7.35 0.63
C MET A 369 6.03 8.15 -0.49
N CYS A 370 5.34 9.12 -1.06
CA CYS A 370 5.83 10.00 -2.13
C CYS A 370 6.19 11.41 -1.63
N HIS A 371 5.95 11.71 -0.35
CA HIS A 371 6.14 13.03 0.24
C HIS A 371 7.56 13.18 0.84
N PRO A 372 8.29 14.31 0.59
CA PRO A 372 9.55 14.60 1.25
C PRO A 372 9.33 14.84 2.76
N PRO A 373 10.35 14.67 3.65
CA PRO A 373 11.78 14.50 3.34
C PRO A 373 12.23 13.06 3.09
N VAL A 374 11.51 12.03 3.56
CA VAL A 374 11.96 10.64 3.45
C VAL A 374 11.22 9.92 2.33
N GLY A 375 9.94 9.65 2.46
CA GLY A 375 9.09 8.98 1.48
C GLY A 375 9.69 7.70 0.87
N LEU A 376 9.21 6.53 1.29
CA LEU A 376 9.81 5.25 0.90
C LEU A 376 9.95 5.08 -0.63
N ASN A 377 8.94 5.51 -1.40
CA ASN A 377 8.98 5.44 -2.86
C ASN A 377 10.03 6.37 -3.48
N LEU A 378 10.35 7.50 -2.83
CA LEU A 378 11.44 8.38 -3.28
C LEU A 378 12.79 7.67 -3.17
N TYR A 379 13.04 6.95 -2.07
CA TYR A 379 14.27 6.16 -1.92
C TYR A 379 14.38 5.04 -2.94
N VAL A 380 13.31 4.30 -3.15
CA VAL A 380 13.25 3.22 -4.14
C VAL A 380 13.49 3.79 -5.55
N ALA A 381 12.83 4.89 -5.88
CA ALA A 381 13.00 5.56 -7.17
C ALA A 381 14.41 6.13 -7.35
N SER A 382 15.04 6.66 -6.29
CA SER A 382 16.44 7.10 -6.31
C SER A 382 17.39 5.97 -6.70
N GLY A 383 17.17 4.77 -6.15
CA GLY A 383 17.94 3.58 -6.49
C GLY A 383 17.85 3.21 -7.98
N ILE A 384 16.70 3.42 -8.61
CA ILE A 384 16.45 3.10 -10.03
C ILE A 384 16.92 4.22 -10.95
N THR A 385 16.54 5.46 -10.63
CA THR A 385 16.79 6.62 -11.50
C THR A 385 18.21 7.19 -11.37
N LYS A 386 18.89 6.85 -10.28
CA LYS A 386 20.18 7.43 -9.85
C LYS A 386 20.12 8.95 -9.59
N MET A 387 18.91 9.49 -9.41
CA MET A 387 18.68 10.89 -9.04
C MET A 387 18.75 11.07 -7.54
N GLY A 388 19.24 12.21 -7.08
CA GLY A 388 19.22 12.56 -5.65
C GLY A 388 17.79 12.79 -5.13
N ILE A 389 17.57 12.61 -3.83
CA ILE A 389 16.25 12.76 -3.20
C ILE A 389 15.65 14.15 -3.44
N THR A 390 16.45 15.21 -3.34
CA THR A 390 16.00 16.59 -3.60
C THR A 390 15.49 16.75 -5.04
N GLU A 391 16.19 16.20 -6.01
CA GLU A 391 15.79 16.27 -7.41
C GLU A 391 14.51 15.45 -7.66
N LEU A 392 14.39 14.28 -7.05
CA LEU A 392 13.17 13.46 -7.09
C LEU A 392 11.99 14.18 -6.45
N THR A 393 12.20 14.84 -5.32
CA THR A 393 11.16 15.66 -4.68
C THR A 393 10.58 16.70 -5.64
N ILE A 394 11.44 17.40 -6.35
CA ILE A 394 11.01 18.36 -7.39
C ILE A 394 10.28 17.64 -8.53
N ALA A 395 10.77 16.48 -8.92
CA ALA A 395 10.19 15.69 -10.00
C ALA A 395 8.78 15.19 -9.69
N VAL A 396 8.51 14.72 -8.47
CA VAL A 396 7.21 14.15 -8.07
C VAL A 396 6.15 15.21 -7.78
N TRP A 397 6.54 16.45 -7.48
CA TRP A 397 5.67 17.52 -6.98
C TRP A 397 4.33 17.67 -7.73
N PRO A 398 4.29 17.66 -9.09
CA PRO A 398 3.03 17.82 -9.81
C PRO A 398 2.02 16.72 -9.59
N TRP A 399 2.49 15.47 -9.47
CA TRP A 399 1.64 14.30 -9.19
C TRP A 399 1.31 14.21 -7.70
N LEU A 400 2.23 14.63 -6.83
CA LEU A 400 1.99 14.72 -5.40
C LEU A 400 0.84 15.70 -5.08
N LEU A 401 0.78 16.85 -5.75
CA LEU A 401 -0.37 17.74 -5.65
C LEU A 401 -1.67 17.06 -6.07
N THR A 402 -1.65 16.27 -7.13
CA THR A 402 -2.81 15.48 -7.56
C THR A 402 -3.23 14.49 -6.49
N MET A 403 -2.28 13.80 -5.84
CA MET A 403 -2.53 12.87 -4.75
C MET A 403 -3.08 13.57 -3.49
N LEU A 404 -2.60 14.77 -3.16
CA LEU A 404 -3.13 15.59 -2.06
C LEU A 404 -4.57 16.02 -2.32
N VAL A 405 -4.88 16.45 -3.55
CA VAL A 405 -6.27 16.76 -3.94
C VAL A 405 -7.14 15.51 -3.82
N PHE A 406 -6.64 14.37 -4.28
CA PHE A 406 -7.35 13.09 -4.17
C PHE A 406 -7.57 12.69 -2.71
N LEU A 407 -6.58 12.88 -1.82
CA LEU A 407 -6.72 12.65 -0.38
C LEU A 407 -7.86 13.49 0.20
N GLY A 408 -7.93 14.78 -0.16
CA GLY A 408 -9.04 15.65 0.23
C GLY A 408 -10.40 15.16 -0.26
N LEU A 409 -10.48 14.70 -1.52
CA LEU A 409 -11.70 14.13 -2.09
C LEU A 409 -12.15 12.88 -1.34
N VAL A 410 -11.25 11.91 -1.12
CA VAL A 410 -11.58 10.68 -0.38
C VAL A 410 -12.00 11.01 1.05
N THR A 411 -11.31 11.92 1.72
CA THR A 411 -11.58 12.27 3.12
C THR A 411 -13.01 12.77 3.33
N TYR A 412 -13.47 13.66 2.45
CA TYR A 412 -14.75 14.36 2.62
C TYR A 412 -15.87 13.86 1.71
N TRP A 413 -15.62 12.82 0.92
CA TRP A 413 -16.62 12.18 0.08
C TRP A 413 -16.69 10.66 0.33
N PRO A 414 -17.33 10.21 1.44
CA PRO A 414 -17.39 8.81 1.82
C PRO A 414 -18.01 7.89 0.77
N ALA A 415 -18.91 8.41 -0.07
CA ALA A 415 -19.52 7.63 -1.15
C ALA A 415 -18.47 7.04 -2.11
N MET A 416 -17.29 7.67 -2.27
CA MET A 416 -16.22 7.16 -3.12
C MET A 416 -15.71 5.79 -2.64
N SER A 417 -15.64 5.57 -1.35
CA SER A 417 -15.19 4.29 -0.75
C SER A 417 -16.35 3.36 -0.39
N LEU A 418 -17.53 3.89 -0.08
CA LEU A 418 -18.65 3.09 0.44
C LEU A 418 -19.68 2.69 -0.61
N TRP A 419 -19.72 3.36 -1.77
CA TRP A 419 -20.70 3.08 -2.82
C TRP A 419 -20.66 1.62 -3.30
N LEU A 420 -19.48 1.12 -3.64
CA LEU A 420 -19.32 -0.24 -4.16
C LEU A 420 -19.56 -1.33 -3.08
N PRO A 421 -19.02 -1.21 -1.85
CA PRO A 421 -19.36 -2.12 -0.75
C PRO A 421 -20.87 -2.18 -0.48
N HIS A 422 -21.56 -1.05 -0.41
CA HIS A 422 -23.01 -1.02 -0.19
C HIS A 422 -23.82 -1.68 -1.33
N LEU A 423 -23.27 -1.69 -2.55
CA LEU A 423 -23.92 -2.33 -3.70
C LEU A 423 -23.71 -3.85 -3.69
N MET A 424 -22.53 -4.33 -3.31
CA MET A 424 -22.11 -5.74 -3.48
C MET A 424 -22.28 -6.59 -2.21
N MET A 425 -22.35 -5.99 -1.04
CA MET A 425 -22.45 -6.70 0.26
C MET A 425 -23.84 -6.58 0.91
N ARG A 426 -24.86 -6.33 0.09
CA ARG A 426 -26.28 -6.34 0.52
C ARG A 426 -26.82 -7.74 0.67
#